data_c5a9dd2c92b574d59d7740f0b52996fa
#
_entry.id   c5a9dd2c92b574d59d7740f0b52996fa
#
_cell.length_a   1.000
_cell.length_b   1.000
_cell.length_c   1.000
_cell.angle_alpha   90.00
_cell.angle_beta   90.00
_cell.angle_gamma   90.00
#
_symmetry.space_group_name_H-M   'P 1'
#
loop_
_entity.id
_entity.type
_entity.pdbx_description
1 polymer ?
#
loop_
_entity_poly.entity_id
_entity_poly.type
_entity_poly.pdbx_seq_one_letter_code
_entity_poly.pdbx_strand_id
1 'polypeptide(L)'
;LFTTVVVSGNNFPQEDIYYSLPIEGNAWTPAKALPEPINTDENEGSQCFSADGKYMFLVRCNQRDGYGSCDIYYCMKIGKSWSRPINVGNVINTRGWESTPSVSADFTTLYFSSNQKPNIGGKDIFKAEIGILPNGYLEFYNVKNLGDSINTIYDETAPFIHPDGVTLYFSSDGHESMGGLDVFYSRKDSVGAWQKPQNMGFPLNNTRDNFGFCTNLAGDKGYISAHKDNLPRNNMVIYEVTIPREYRPLPTIFIKENGALQFSKISNGTSISLNNILFEFNESTLLESSFAELNKVCKILTESSNLNVEIVEKSVENV
;
A
#
# COMPACT_ATOMS: atom_id res chain seq x y z
N LEU A 1 -0.10 -9.33 -8.64
CA LEU A 1 1.10 -9.20 -7.80
C LEU A 1 2.25 -8.64 -8.63
N PHE A 2 2.88 -7.60 -8.13
CA PHE A 2 4.13 -7.08 -8.66
C PHE A 2 5.26 -7.38 -7.67
N THR A 3 6.44 -7.59 -8.17
CA THR A 3 7.61 -7.92 -7.35
C THR A 3 8.89 -7.44 -8.03
N THR A 4 9.93 -7.21 -7.25
CA THR A 4 11.29 -7.02 -7.74
C THR A 4 11.99 -8.37 -7.79
N VAL A 5 12.68 -8.64 -8.88
CA VAL A 5 13.42 -9.90 -9.11
C VAL A 5 14.85 -9.56 -9.51
N VAL A 6 15.80 -10.23 -8.86
CA VAL A 6 17.21 -10.15 -9.27
C VAL A 6 17.40 -11.01 -10.53
N VAL A 7 17.84 -10.41 -11.60
CA VAL A 7 18.11 -11.06 -12.89
C VAL A 7 19.59 -11.00 -13.24
N SER A 8 20.02 -11.90 -14.12
CA SER A 8 21.40 -11.89 -14.62
C SER A 8 21.51 -10.80 -15.68
N GLY A 9 22.05 -9.66 -15.31
CA GLY A 9 22.41 -8.59 -16.26
C GLY A 9 23.67 -8.92 -17.07
N ASN A 10 23.99 -8.07 -18.05
CA ASN A 10 25.13 -8.27 -18.96
C ASN A 10 26.49 -8.28 -18.25
N ASN A 11 26.64 -7.56 -17.14
CA ASN A 11 27.90 -7.46 -16.39
C ASN A 11 27.73 -7.76 -14.89
N PHE A 12 26.57 -7.46 -14.31
CA PHE A 12 26.27 -7.66 -12.87
C PHE A 12 24.81 -8.07 -12.74
N PRO A 13 24.45 -8.75 -11.62
CA PRO A 13 23.04 -8.95 -11.27
C PRO A 13 22.35 -7.60 -11.15
N GLN A 14 21.18 -7.46 -11.74
CA GLN A 14 20.32 -6.28 -11.67
C GLN A 14 18.96 -6.64 -11.10
N GLU A 15 18.21 -5.64 -10.66
CA GLU A 15 16.87 -5.78 -10.13
C GLU A 15 15.86 -5.23 -11.14
N ASP A 16 14.87 -6.05 -11.50
CA ASP A 16 13.80 -5.70 -12.42
C ASP A 16 12.44 -5.89 -11.77
N ILE A 17 11.44 -5.13 -12.23
CA ILE A 17 10.04 -5.26 -11.81
C ILE A 17 9.35 -6.31 -12.67
N TYR A 18 8.78 -7.32 -12.01
CA TYR A 18 7.99 -8.39 -12.61
C TYR A 18 6.54 -8.35 -12.12
N TYR A 19 5.65 -8.95 -12.86
CA TYR A 19 4.26 -9.13 -12.45
C TYR A 19 3.75 -10.53 -12.74
N SER A 20 2.82 -10.98 -11.89
CA SER A 20 2.04 -12.21 -12.07
C SER A 20 0.56 -11.89 -11.91
N LEU A 21 -0.29 -12.58 -12.66
CA LEU A 21 -1.74 -12.44 -12.59
C LEU A 21 -2.33 -13.64 -11.85
N PRO A 22 -3.38 -13.45 -11.04
CA PRO A 22 -4.07 -14.57 -10.42
C PRO A 22 -4.79 -15.39 -11.50
N ILE A 23 -4.80 -16.70 -11.31
CA ILE A 23 -5.55 -17.65 -12.12
C ILE A 23 -6.42 -18.54 -11.20
N GLU A 24 -7.33 -19.32 -11.76
CA GLU A 24 -8.18 -20.21 -10.99
C GLU A 24 -7.37 -21.18 -10.11
N GLY A 25 -7.90 -21.54 -8.94
CA GLY A 25 -7.27 -22.48 -8.02
C GLY A 25 -6.18 -21.90 -7.12
N ASN A 26 -6.24 -20.60 -6.79
CA ASN A 26 -5.25 -19.90 -5.97
C ASN A 26 -3.81 -19.97 -6.53
N ALA A 27 -3.67 -20.04 -7.84
CA ALA A 27 -2.40 -20.06 -8.53
C ALA A 27 -2.11 -18.71 -9.22
N TRP A 28 -0.87 -18.54 -9.67
CA TRP A 28 -0.39 -17.35 -10.35
C TRP A 28 0.20 -17.70 -11.71
N THR A 29 0.07 -16.81 -12.68
CA THR A 29 0.80 -16.95 -13.95
C THR A 29 2.31 -16.91 -13.70
N PRO A 30 3.14 -17.51 -14.58
CA PRO A 30 4.56 -17.23 -14.56
C PRO A 30 4.84 -15.73 -14.56
N ALA A 31 5.81 -15.31 -13.75
CA ALA A 31 6.20 -13.90 -13.64
C ALA A 31 6.73 -13.39 -14.99
N LYS A 32 6.31 -12.17 -15.37
CA LYS A 32 6.73 -11.49 -16.60
C LYS A 32 7.35 -10.14 -16.24
N ALA A 33 8.50 -9.84 -16.83
CA ALA A 33 9.13 -8.54 -16.68
C ALA A 33 8.24 -7.42 -17.26
N LEU A 34 8.23 -6.26 -16.61
CA LEU A 34 7.71 -5.06 -17.24
C LEU A 34 8.68 -4.65 -18.38
N PRO A 35 8.13 -4.21 -19.53
CA PRO A 35 8.98 -3.78 -20.63
C PRO A 35 9.57 -2.39 -20.38
N GLU A 36 10.54 -1.99 -21.21
CA GLU A 36 10.90 -0.59 -21.33
C GLU A 36 9.64 0.30 -21.54
N PRO A 37 9.65 1.50 -21.00
CA PRO A 37 10.73 2.21 -20.33
C PRO A 37 10.79 2.01 -18.81
N ILE A 38 10.08 1.01 -18.26
CA ILE A 38 10.04 0.74 -16.80
C ILE A 38 11.33 0.05 -16.37
N ASN A 39 11.58 -1.16 -16.85
CA ASN A 39 12.85 -1.85 -16.62
C ASN A 39 13.89 -1.37 -17.64
N THR A 40 15.13 -1.23 -17.21
CA THR A 40 16.28 -0.79 -18.02
C THR A 40 17.49 -1.71 -17.77
N ASP A 41 18.68 -1.27 -18.16
CA ASP A 41 19.93 -1.96 -17.85
C ASP A 41 20.46 -1.64 -16.43
N GLU A 42 19.73 -0.85 -15.65
CA GLU A 42 20.03 -0.48 -14.26
C GLU A 42 19.07 -1.21 -13.29
N ASN A 43 19.02 -0.80 -12.03
CA ASN A 43 18.15 -1.41 -11.02
C ASN A 43 16.84 -0.65 -10.89
N GLU A 44 15.74 -1.37 -11.04
CA GLU A 44 14.39 -0.91 -10.79
C GLU A 44 13.66 -1.80 -9.78
N GLY A 45 12.91 -1.20 -8.86
CA GLY A 45 12.18 -1.98 -7.86
C GLY A 45 11.20 -1.19 -7.02
N SER A 46 10.71 -1.84 -5.98
CA SER A 46 9.88 -1.24 -4.92
C SER A 46 8.73 -0.39 -5.44
N GLN A 47 7.85 -1.00 -6.23
CA GLN A 47 6.74 -0.31 -6.88
C GLN A 47 5.48 -0.25 -6.01
N CYS A 48 4.71 0.84 -6.16
CA CYS A 48 3.33 0.94 -5.68
C CYS A 48 2.44 1.68 -6.69
N PHE A 49 1.13 1.60 -6.50
CA PHE A 49 0.15 2.15 -7.44
C PHE A 49 -0.86 3.03 -6.73
N SER A 50 -1.32 4.09 -7.42
CA SER A 50 -2.53 4.79 -6.99
C SER A 50 -3.74 3.86 -7.05
N ALA A 51 -4.71 4.07 -6.17
CA ALA A 51 -5.89 3.21 -6.10
C ALA A 51 -6.73 3.22 -7.38
N ASP A 52 -6.70 4.32 -8.13
CA ASP A 52 -7.36 4.44 -9.44
C ASP A 52 -6.54 3.85 -10.61
N GLY A 53 -5.32 3.39 -10.33
CA GLY A 53 -4.41 2.78 -11.30
C GLY A 53 -3.83 3.74 -12.33
N LYS A 54 -3.93 5.07 -12.12
CA LYS A 54 -3.40 6.06 -13.05
C LYS A 54 -1.92 6.37 -12.88
N TYR A 55 -1.39 6.14 -11.67
CA TYR A 55 0.00 6.40 -11.33
C TYR A 55 0.65 5.13 -10.77
N MET A 56 1.90 4.92 -11.15
CA MET A 56 2.80 3.92 -10.59
C MET A 56 4.02 4.63 -10.06
N PHE A 57 4.36 4.46 -8.79
CA PHE A 57 5.64 4.85 -8.23
C PHE A 57 6.60 3.67 -8.28
N LEU A 58 7.87 3.94 -8.47
CA LEU A 58 8.93 2.94 -8.49
C LEU A 58 10.25 3.57 -8.04
N VAL A 59 11.20 2.75 -7.69
CA VAL A 59 12.55 3.16 -7.34
C VAL A 59 13.48 2.82 -8.50
N ARG A 60 14.40 3.73 -8.80
CA ARG A 60 15.46 3.53 -9.77
C ARG A 60 16.78 3.96 -9.16
N CYS A 61 17.81 3.10 -9.29
CA CYS A 61 19.11 3.38 -8.74
C CYS A 61 20.10 3.76 -9.83
N ASN A 62 21.11 4.55 -9.45
CA ASN A 62 22.24 4.95 -10.30
C ASN A 62 21.84 5.65 -11.62
N GLN A 63 20.69 6.30 -11.66
CA GLN A 63 20.21 7.00 -12.86
C GLN A 63 20.96 8.31 -13.07
N ARG A 64 21.16 8.68 -14.36
CA ARG A 64 21.85 9.92 -14.73
C ARG A 64 21.07 11.18 -14.32
N ASP A 65 19.76 11.10 -14.24
CA ASP A 65 18.84 12.16 -13.80
C ASP A 65 18.46 12.03 -12.32
N GLY A 66 19.13 11.11 -11.59
CA GLY A 66 18.96 10.91 -10.14
C GLY A 66 19.71 11.94 -9.32
N TYR A 67 19.31 12.06 -8.07
CA TYR A 67 19.96 12.92 -7.06
C TYR A 67 20.91 12.12 -6.16
N GLY A 68 20.58 10.85 -5.88
CA GLY A 68 21.29 9.98 -4.96
C GLY A 68 21.64 8.61 -5.53
N SER A 69 21.83 7.65 -4.64
CA SER A 69 22.13 6.27 -5.02
C SER A 69 20.89 5.55 -5.56
N CYS A 70 19.74 5.77 -4.95
CA CYS A 70 18.44 5.33 -5.42
C CYS A 70 17.42 6.45 -5.18
N ASP A 71 16.58 6.67 -6.16
CA ASP A 71 15.59 7.75 -6.17
C ASP A 71 14.20 7.20 -6.49
N ILE A 72 13.17 7.90 -5.99
CA ILE A 72 11.79 7.60 -6.31
C ILE A 72 11.39 8.31 -7.60
N TYR A 73 10.72 7.57 -8.46
CA TYR A 73 10.13 8.03 -9.72
C TYR A 73 8.65 7.71 -9.76
N TYR A 74 7.91 8.33 -10.66
CA TYR A 74 6.55 7.92 -10.98
C TYR A 74 6.30 7.84 -12.48
N CYS A 75 5.32 7.03 -12.87
CA CYS A 75 4.81 6.92 -14.23
C CYS A 75 3.33 7.21 -14.25
N MET A 76 2.86 7.80 -15.36
CA MET A 76 1.45 8.02 -15.64
C MET A 76 0.92 6.94 -16.58
N LYS A 77 -0.32 6.48 -16.36
CA LYS A 77 -0.98 5.53 -17.25
C LYS A 77 -1.37 6.23 -18.56
N ILE A 78 -0.93 5.68 -19.68
CA ILE A 78 -1.24 6.16 -21.03
C ILE A 78 -1.89 5.01 -21.81
N GLY A 79 -3.21 5.00 -21.85
CA GLY A 79 -3.95 3.88 -22.43
C GLY A 79 -3.66 2.56 -21.71
N LYS A 80 -3.02 1.61 -22.40
CA LYS A 80 -2.61 0.30 -21.84
C LYS A 80 -1.15 0.28 -21.36
N SER A 81 -0.40 1.35 -21.58
CA SER A 81 1.03 1.46 -21.28
C SER A 81 1.30 2.48 -20.16
N TRP A 82 2.56 2.59 -19.77
CA TRP A 82 3.06 3.58 -18.83
C TRP A 82 3.91 4.63 -19.55
N SER A 83 3.90 5.85 -19.04
CA SER A 83 4.87 6.88 -19.46
C SER A 83 6.30 6.47 -19.12
N ARG A 84 7.28 7.18 -19.63
CA ARG A 84 8.64 7.12 -19.07
C ARG A 84 8.60 7.52 -17.61
N PRO A 85 9.44 6.89 -16.74
CA PRO A 85 9.58 7.30 -15.36
C PRO A 85 10.00 8.77 -15.24
N ILE A 86 9.35 9.48 -14.34
CA ILE A 86 9.58 10.91 -14.06
C ILE A 86 10.12 10.98 -12.64
N ASN A 87 11.30 11.58 -12.44
CA ASN A 87 11.87 11.78 -11.12
C ASN A 87 10.95 12.68 -10.27
N VAL A 88 10.65 12.30 -9.03
CA VAL A 88 9.78 13.09 -8.14
C VAL A 88 10.41 14.41 -7.67
N GLY A 89 11.69 14.63 -7.98
CA GLY A 89 12.40 15.87 -7.72
C GLY A 89 13.05 15.94 -6.33
N ASN A 90 13.81 17.03 -6.13
CA ASN A 90 14.67 17.22 -4.97
C ASN A 90 13.94 17.59 -3.67
N VAL A 91 12.63 17.69 -3.69
CA VAL A 91 11.81 17.81 -2.48
C VAL A 91 11.78 16.49 -1.71
N ILE A 92 11.79 15.38 -2.45
CA ILE A 92 11.81 14.02 -1.88
C ILE A 92 13.19 13.41 -2.04
N ASN A 93 13.71 13.34 -3.28
CA ASN A 93 14.97 12.70 -3.58
C ASN A 93 16.16 13.59 -3.15
N THR A 94 17.11 12.98 -2.48
CA THR A 94 18.29 13.67 -1.94
C THR A 94 19.58 13.05 -2.50
N ARG A 95 20.73 13.45 -1.97
CA ARG A 95 22.01 12.77 -2.26
C ARG A 95 22.13 11.40 -1.59
N GLY A 96 21.14 11.02 -0.81
CA GLY A 96 21.09 9.78 -0.06
C GLY A 96 20.49 8.63 -0.83
N TRP A 97 19.58 7.96 -0.16
CA TRP A 97 18.85 6.80 -0.65
C TRP A 97 17.37 6.97 -0.29
N GLU A 98 16.51 7.05 -1.29
CA GLU A 98 15.07 7.10 -1.15
C GLU A 98 14.46 5.88 -1.83
N SER A 99 13.56 5.17 -1.10
CA SER A 99 13.03 3.90 -1.61
C SER A 99 11.68 3.53 -0.99
N THR A 100 11.16 2.39 -1.42
CA THR A 100 9.96 1.74 -0.89
C THR A 100 8.75 2.67 -0.77
N PRO A 101 8.33 3.32 -1.86
CA PRO A 101 7.18 4.22 -1.85
C PRO A 101 5.88 3.46 -1.54
N SER A 102 4.99 4.11 -0.79
CA SER A 102 3.62 3.65 -0.55
C SER A 102 2.68 4.83 -0.53
N VAL A 103 1.69 4.83 -1.39
CA VAL A 103 0.76 5.96 -1.56
C VAL A 103 -0.56 5.68 -0.84
N SER A 104 -1.11 6.72 -0.17
CA SER A 104 -2.42 6.63 0.45
C SER A 104 -3.52 6.45 -0.59
N ALA A 105 -4.60 5.77 -0.19
CA ALA A 105 -5.68 5.44 -1.09
C ALA A 105 -6.43 6.65 -1.67
N ASP A 106 -6.48 7.76 -0.93
CA ASP A 106 -7.02 9.05 -1.37
C ASP A 106 -6.05 9.84 -2.26
N PHE A 107 -4.86 9.29 -2.50
CA PHE A 107 -3.80 9.86 -3.32
C PHE A 107 -3.30 11.24 -2.83
N THR A 108 -3.38 11.51 -1.53
CA THR A 108 -2.92 12.79 -0.94
C THR A 108 -1.55 12.70 -0.30
N THR A 109 -1.09 11.49 0.04
CA THR A 109 0.14 11.30 0.82
C THR A 109 0.99 10.17 0.24
N LEU A 110 2.28 10.44 0.04
CA LEU A 110 3.31 9.46 -0.27
C LEU A 110 4.11 9.17 1.01
N TYR A 111 4.19 7.91 1.40
CA TYR A 111 5.09 7.40 2.43
C TYR A 111 6.30 6.76 1.75
N PHE A 112 7.48 6.89 2.33
CA PHE A 112 8.71 6.34 1.77
C PHE A 112 9.79 6.19 2.82
N SER A 113 10.81 5.39 2.56
CA SER A 113 12.00 5.28 3.41
C SER A 113 13.13 6.11 2.85
N SER A 114 13.86 6.79 3.72
CA SER A 114 15.01 7.59 3.34
C SER A 114 16.05 7.68 4.46
N ASN A 115 17.32 7.85 4.09
CA ASN A 115 18.39 8.20 5.00
C ASN A 115 18.71 9.71 4.99
N GLN A 116 17.80 10.54 4.45
CA GLN A 116 17.96 12.00 4.38
C GLN A 116 18.02 12.64 5.78
N LYS A 117 18.79 13.73 5.89
CA LYS A 117 18.89 14.49 7.14
C LYS A 117 17.87 15.63 7.20
N PRO A 118 17.29 15.96 8.38
CA PRO A 118 17.51 15.28 9.66
C PRO A 118 16.73 13.96 9.75
N ASN A 119 17.38 12.91 10.27
CA ASN A 119 16.77 11.60 10.56
C ASN A 119 17.02 11.25 12.05
N ILE A 120 16.33 10.21 12.52
CA ILE A 120 16.49 9.69 13.88
C ILE A 120 17.56 8.60 13.90
N GLY A 121 17.52 7.72 12.89
CA GLY A 121 18.38 6.55 12.80
C GLY A 121 19.17 6.39 11.51
N GLY A 122 19.17 5.20 11.00
CA GLY A 122 19.76 4.81 9.73
C GLY A 122 18.85 5.26 8.58
N LYS A 123 17.84 4.46 8.29
CA LYS A 123 16.74 4.80 7.38
C LYS A 123 15.49 5.03 8.20
N ASP A 124 14.81 6.11 7.93
CA ASP A 124 13.55 6.47 8.57
C ASP A 124 12.40 6.46 7.57
N ILE A 125 11.19 6.27 8.07
CA ILE A 125 9.98 6.47 7.27
C ILE A 125 9.61 7.95 7.31
N PHE A 126 9.44 8.51 6.11
CA PHE A 126 8.99 9.86 5.85
C PHE A 126 7.61 9.84 5.16
N LYS A 127 6.97 10.98 5.13
CA LYS A 127 5.80 11.25 4.31
C LYS A 127 5.93 12.58 3.59
N ALA A 128 5.29 12.68 2.42
CA ALA A 128 5.12 13.92 1.67
C ALA A 128 3.67 14.07 1.23
N GLU A 129 3.20 15.28 1.07
CA GLU A 129 1.91 15.56 0.44
C GLU A 129 2.05 15.55 -1.09
N ILE A 130 1.00 15.07 -1.78
CA ILE A 130 0.93 14.97 -3.23
C ILE A 130 -0.06 16.02 -3.74
N GLY A 131 0.38 16.85 -4.69
CA GLY A 131 -0.46 17.69 -5.52
C GLY A 131 -0.54 17.17 -6.95
N ILE A 132 -1.69 17.36 -7.60
CA ILE A 132 -1.87 17.03 -9.02
C ILE A 132 -2.05 18.32 -9.80
N LEU A 133 -1.12 18.59 -10.70
CA LEU A 133 -1.18 19.75 -11.59
C LEU A 133 -2.25 19.56 -12.69
N PRO A 134 -2.74 20.64 -13.31
CA PRO A 134 -3.77 20.55 -14.35
C PRO A 134 -3.40 19.66 -15.56
N ASN A 135 -2.10 19.47 -15.83
CA ASN A 135 -1.59 18.58 -16.87
C ASN A 135 -1.39 17.13 -16.42
N GLY A 136 -1.79 16.80 -15.17
CA GLY A 136 -1.66 15.46 -14.58
C GLY A 136 -0.29 15.16 -13.99
N TYR A 137 0.69 16.05 -14.08
CA TYR A 137 1.96 15.87 -13.38
C TYR A 137 1.80 16.04 -11.89
N LEU A 138 2.68 15.37 -11.13
CA LEU A 138 2.66 15.42 -9.67
C LEU A 138 3.65 16.46 -9.16
N GLU A 139 3.26 17.13 -8.08
CA GLU A 139 4.13 17.93 -7.24
C GLU A 139 4.12 17.40 -5.81
N PHE A 140 5.21 17.61 -5.08
CA PHE A 140 5.38 17.09 -3.73
C PHE A 140 5.80 18.22 -2.79
N TYR A 141 5.25 18.21 -1.59
CA TYR A 141 5.52 19.22 -0.58
C TYR A 141 5.34 18.67 0.83
N ASN A 142 5.67 19.48 1.85
CA ASN A 142 5.50 19.15 3.26
C ASN A 142 6.13 17.80 3.67
N VAL A 143 7.36 17.54 3.21
CA VAL A 143 8.11 16.34 3.60
C VAL A 143 8.37 16.35 5.10
N LYS A 144 7.98 15.28 5.78
CA LYS A 144 8.10 15.11 7.23
C LYS A 144 8.56 13.71 7.59
N ASN A 145 9.53 13.61 8.48
CA ASN A 145 9.84 12.39 9.21
C ASN A 145 8.65 12.00 10.08
N LEU A 146 8.30 10.72 10.18
CA LEU A 146 7.17 10.27 11.01
C LEU A 146 7.43 10.37 12.51
N GLY A 147 8.67 10.65 12.91
CA GLY A 147 9.06 10.86 14.31
C GLY A 147 9.34 9.55 15.06
N ASP A 148 9.72 9.70 16.31
CA ASP A 148 10.15 8.65 17.23
C ASP A 148 9.02 7.67 17.64
N SER A 149 7.77 7.98 17.34
CA SER A 149 6.67 7.03 17.48
C SER A 149 6.75 5.87 16.50
N ILE A 150 7.39 6.07 15.34
CA ILE A 150 7.55 5.07 14.28
C ILE A 150 9.02 4.72 14.08
N ASN A 151 9.88 5.74 13.96
CA ASN A 151 11.29 5.60 13.63
C ASN A 151 12.14 5.41 14.89
N THR A 152 13.20 4.62 14.77
CA THR A 152 14.17 4.34 15.85
C THR A 152 15.57 4.82 15.45
N ILE A 153 16.57 4.50 16.26
CA ILE A 153 17.98 4.77 15.93
C ILE A 153 18.56 3.79 14.87
N TYR A 154 17.78 2.83 14.41
CA TYR A 154 18.14 1.81 13.43
C TYR A 154 17.44 2.06 12.08
N ASP A 155 17.09 1.01 11.36
CA ASP A 155 16.45 1.10 10.05
C ASP A 155 14.95 0.82 10.12
N GLU A 156 14.13 1.75 9.63
CA GLU A 156 12.72 1.53 9.32
C GLU A 156 12.53 1.64 7.79
N THR A 157 11.88 0.63 7.22
CA THR A 157 11.77 0.54 5.76
C THR A 157 10.48 -0.15 5.32
N ALA A 158 10.25 -0.17 4.00
CA ALA A 158 9.10 -0.80 3.36
C ALA A 158 7.75 -0.41 3.99
N PRO A 159 7.44 0.89 4.14
CA PRO A 159 6.12 1.29 4.61
C PRO A 159 5.04 0.84 3.63
N PHE A 160 3.93 0.33 4.17
CA PHE A 160 2.71 0.06 3.43
C PHE A 160 1.54 0.69 4.19
N ILE A 161 1.07 1.83 3.69
CA ILE A 161 -0.16 2.45 4.23
C ILE A 161 -1.37 1.72 3.65
N HIS A 162 -2.15 1.09 4.54
CA HIS A 162 -3.37 0.42 4.12
C HIS A 162 -4.42 1.44 3.63
N PRO A 163 -5.30 1.05 2.70
CA PRO A 163 -6.38 1.91 2.20
C PRO A 163 -7.34 2.47 3.27
N ASP A 164 -7.37 1.93 4.48
CA ASP A 164 -8.08 2.54 5.62
C ASP A 164 -7.52 3.91 6.04
N GLY A 165 -6.33 4.27 5.54
CA GLY A 165 -5.64 5.54 5.81
C GLY A 165 -5.12 5.72 7.24
N VAL A 166 -5.26 4.68 8.10
CA VAL A 166 -4.85 4.74 9.52
C VAL A 166 -3.90 3.64 9.91
N THR A 167 -3.87 2.51 9.22
CA THR A 167 -2.97 1.40 9.51
C THR A 167 -1.75 1.44 8.60
N LEU A 168 -0.57 1.59 9.20
CA LEU A 168 0.73 1.52 8.55
C LEU A 168 1.43 0.24 8.95
N TYR A 169 1.82 -0.56 7.97
CA TYR A 169 2.74 -1.68 8.13
C TYR A 169 4.13 -1.25 7.66
N PHE A 170 5.17 -1.77 8.29
CA PHE A 170 6.55 -1.46 7.90
C PHE A 170 7.51 -2.50 8.47
N SER A 171 8.74 -2.53 7.99
CA SER A 171 9.80 -3.40 8.51
C SER A 171 10.81 -2.59 9.30
N SER A 172 11.24 -3.10 10.46
CA SER A 172 12.23 -2.46 11.33
C SER A 172 13.13 -3.48 12.00
N ASP A 173 14.38 -3.11 12.23
CA ASP A 173 15.33 -3.82 13.09
C ASP A 173 15.61 -3.08 14.41
N GLY A 174 14.90 -1.96 14.64
CA GLY A 174 15.09 -1.12 15.82
C GLY A 174 14.04 -1.29 16.93
N HIS A 175 12.84 -1.78 16.61
CA HIS A 175 11.85 -2.15 17.61
C HIS A 175 12.13 -3.55 18.18
N GLU A 176 11.42 -3.95 19.25
CA GLU A 176 11.56 -5.30 19.81
C GLU A 176 11.27 -6.35 18.74
N SER A 177 12.34 -6.93 18.16
CA SER A 177 12.30 -7.85 17.03
C SER A 177 12.64 -9.28 17.43
N MET A 178 12.29 -10.24 16.56
CA MET A 178 12.63 -11.66 16.69
C MET A 178 13.89 -12.02 15.92
N GLY A 179 14.27 -11.18 14.96
CA GLY A 179 15.38 -11.43 14.04
C GLY A 179 16.08 -10.15 13.60
N GLY A 180 16.34 -10.02 12.32
CA GLY A 180 16.78 -8.78 11.68
C GLY A 180 15.62 -7.83 11.48
N LEU A 181 15.29 -7.52 10.23
CA LEU A 181 14.07 -6.77 9.91
C LEU A 181 12.84 -7.63 10.21
N ASP A 182 11.96 -7.15 11.07
CA ASP A 182 10.65 -7.71 11.35
C ASP A 182 9.54 -6.79 10.87
N VAL A 183 8.37 -7.33 10.55
CA VAL A 183 7.19 -6.56 10.19
C VAL A 183 6.45 -6.11 11.44
N PHE A 184 6.17 -4.82 11.49
CA PHE A 184 5.40 -4.15 12.51
C PHE A 184 4.17 -3.49 11.88
N TYR A 185 3.18 -3.20 12.71
CA TYR A 185 2.10 -2.29 12.33
C TYR A 185 1.90 -1.23 13.42
N SER A 186 1.49 -0.05 12.98
CA SER A 186 1.01 1.02 13.84
C SER A 186 -0.31 1.57 13.32
N ARG A 187 -1.14 2.09 14.21
CA ARG A 187 -2.39 2.76 13.85
C ARG A 187 -2.41 4.18 14.34
N LYS A 188 -3.04 5.06 13.56
CA LYS A 188 -3.34 6.41 14.04
C LYS A 188 -4.46 6.34 15.07
N ASP A 189 -4.33 7.10 16.13
CA ASP A 189 -5.40 7.33 17.10
C ASP A 189 -6.46 8.31 16.56
N SER A 190 -7.43 8.67 17.41
CA SER A 190 -8.53 9.56 17.05
C SER A 190 -8.11 11.00 16.70
N VAL A 191 -6.90 11.42 17.12
CA VAL A 191 -6.32 12.73 16.79
C VAL A 191 -5.30 12.67 15.65
N GLY A 192 -5.08 11.47 15.08
CA GLY A 192 -4.22 11.23 13.93
C GLY A 192 -2.75 11.00 14.28
N ALA A 193 -2.40 10.82 15.56
CA ALA A 193 -1.06 10.47 16.00
C ALA A 193 -0.80 8.97 15.86
N TRP A 194 0.41 8.59 15.46
CA TRP A 194 0.82 7.19 15.39
C TRP A 194 0.97 6.59 16.78
N GLN A 195 0.35 5.44 17.01
CA GLN A 195 0.52 4.65 18.22
C GLN A 195 1.83 3.85 18.18
N LYS A 196 2.25 3.36 19.35
CA LYS A 196 3.44 2.49 19.46
C LYS A 196 3.30 1.30 18.52
N PRO A 197 4.31 1.03 17.66
CA PRO A 197 4.30 -0.12 16.76
C PRO A 197 4.21 -1.44 17.51
N GLN A 198 3.53 -2.40 16.90
CA GLN A 198 3.38 -3.76 17.41
C GLN A 198 3.98 -4.75 16.41
N ASN A 199 4.82 -5.65 16.93
CA ASN A 199 5.40 -6.74 16.15
C ASN A 199 4.29 -7.72 15.73
N MET A 200 4.25 -8.12 14.47
CA MET A 200 3.24 -9.06 13.97
C MET A 200 3.51 -10.52 14.36
N GLY A 201 4.63 -10.78 15.03
CA GLY A 201 4.94 -12.05 15.65
C GLY A 201 5.09 -13.24 14.70
N PHE A 202 5.40 -14.39 15.32
CA PHE A 202 5.47 -15.66 14.60
C PHE A 202 4.05 -16.12 14.17
N PRO A 203 3.87 -16.72 12.99
CA PRO A 203 4.90 -17.16 12.04
C PRO A 203 5.28 -16.13 10.96
N LEU A 204 4.70 -14.92 10.97
CA LEU A 204 5.00 -13.92 9.97
C LEU A 204 6.44 -13.42 10.12
N ASN A 205 6.82 -13.05 11.33
CA ASN A 205 8.19 -12.74 11.68
C ASN A 205 8.93 -13.98 12.18
N ASN A 206 10.22 -14.06 11.89
CA ASN A 206 11.11 -15.16 12.29
C ASN A 206 12.51 -14.62 12.65
N THR A 207 13.49 -15.49 12.85
CA THR A 207 14.86 -15.10 13.22
C THR A 207 15.70 -14.50 12.09
N ARG A 208 15.12 -14.23 10.93
CA ARG A 208 15.76 -13.62 9.76
C ARG A 208 15.02 -12.36 9.35
N ASP A 209 15.43 -11.76 8.23
CA ASP A 209 14.75 -10.59 7.69
C ASP A 209 13.37 -10.95 7.11
N ASN A 210 12.37 -10.21 7.53
CA ASN A 210 11.01 -10.23 7.04
C ASN A 210 10.68 -8.83 6.48
N PHE A 211 10.45 -8.74 5.17
CA PHE A 211 10.49 -7.46 4.46
C PHE A 211 9.38 -7.32 3.43
N GLY A 212 8.94 -6.08 3.21
CA GLY A 212 8.05 -5.74 2.09
C GLY A 212 6.64 -6.30 2.24
N PHE A 213 6.07 -6.20 3.45
CA PHE A 213 4.72 -6.67 3.72
C PHE A 213 3.64 -5.75 3.12
N CYS A 214 2.66 -6.36 2.47
CA CYS A 214 1.45 -5.66 2.02
C CYS A 214 0.23 -6.56 2.19
N THR A 215 -0.97 -5.96 2.21
CA THR A 215 -2.23 -6.71 2.36
C THR A 215 -3.15 -6.51 1.17
N ASN A 216 -4.13 -7.40 1.03
CA ASN A 216 -5.30 -7.12 0.21
C ASN A 216 -6.19 -6.07 0.91
N LEU A 217 -7.19 -5.58 0.19
CA LEU A 217 -8.11 -4.55 0.69
C LEU A 217 -8.90 -4.97 1.94
N ALA A 218 -9.27 -6.25 2.04
CA ALA A 218 -9.99 -6.78 3.20
C ALA A 218 -9.07 -6.96 4.42
N GLY A 219 -7.75 -6.91 4.23
CA GLY A 219 -6.76 -7.10 5.28
C GLY A 219 -6.73 -8.51 5.87
N ASP A 220 -7.35 -9.49 5.21
CA ASP A 220 -7.37 -10.88 5.66
C ASP A 220 -6.24 -11.72 5.07
N LYS A 221 -5.65 -11.26 3.96
CA LYS A 221 -4.50 -11.84 3.31
C LYS A 221 -3.38 -10.83 3.14
N GLY A 222 -2.15 -11.25 3.37
CA GLY A 222 -0.95 -10.47 3.16
C GLY A 222 0.06 -11.21 2.30
N TYR A 223 1.02 -10.45 1.79
CA TYR A 223 2.19 -10.94 1.07
C TYR A 223 3.43 -10.38 1.73
N ILE A 224 4.44 -11.23 1.89
CA ILE A 224 5.70 -10.87 2.53
C ILE A 224 6.87 -11.52 1.81
N SER A 225 7.96 -10.79 1.67
CA SER A 225 9.23 -11.34 1.22
C SER A 225 10.03 -11.85 2.42
N ALA A 226 10.39 -13.10 2.43
CA ALA A 226 11.17 -13.72 3.50
C ALA A 226 12.15 -14.78 2.96
N HIS A 227 13.18 -15.05 3.72
CA HIS A 227 14.12 -16.10 3.39
C HIS A 227 13.47 -17.48 3.52
N LYS A 228 13.69 -18.33 2.52
CA LYS A 228 13.30 -19.73 2.58
C LYS A 228 14.45 -20.55 3.17
N ASP A 229 14.13 -21.41 4.14
CA ASP A 229 15.09 -22.37 4.65
C ASP A 229 15.63 -23.25 3.51
N ASN A 230 16.92 -23.57 3.57
CA ASN A 230 17.66 -24.35 2.56
C ASN A 230 17.95 -23.63 1.21
N LEU A 231 17.67 -22.35 1.07
CA LEU A 231 18.18 -21.54 -0.05
C LEU A 231 19.35 -20.65 0.40
N PRO A 232 20.24 -20.26 -0.53
CA PRO A 232 21.28 -19.28 -0.25
C PRO A 232 20.70 -18.01 0.38
N ARG A 233 21.45 -17.33 1.25
CA ARG A 233 21.00 -16.15 2.02
C ARG A 233 20.43 -15.01 1.16
N ASN A 234 20.76 -14.96 -0.12
CA ASN A 234 20.29 -13.92 -1.04
C ASN A 234 18.98 -14.27 -1.75
N ASN A 235 18.38 -15.43 -1.49
CA ASN A 235 17.15 -15.86 -2.14
C ASN A 235 15.95 -15.66 -1.20
N MET A 236 15.25 -14.57 -1.41
CA MET A 236 13.94 -14.33 -0.79
C MET A 236 12.83 -14.91 -1.68
N VAL A 237 11.76 -15.36 -1.05
CA VAL A 237 10.53 -15.80 -1.70
C VAL A 237 9.35 -15.03 -1.14
N ILE A 238 8.31 -14.89 -1.96
CA ILE A 238 7.07 -14.24 -1.54
C ILE A 238 6.16 -15.30 -0.95
N TYR A 239 5.72 -15.08 0.28
CA TYR A 239 4.70 -15.89 0.94
C TYR A 239 3.37 -15.15 0.95
N GLU A 240 2.28 -15.87 0.65
CA GLU A 240 0.93 -15.44 1.00
C GLU A 240 0.64 -15.91 2.42
N VAL A 241 0.16 -15.00 3.26
CA VAL A 241 -0.16 -15.26 4.67
C VAL A 241 -1.59 -14.85 4.99
N THR A 242 -2.25 -15.61 5.86
CA THR A 242 -3.54 -15.20 6.45
C THR A 242 -3.27 -14.32 7.65
N ILE A 243 -3.86 -13.13 7.68
CA ILE A 243 -3.65 -12.16 8.74
C ILE A 243 -4.62 -12.41 9.89
N PRO A 244 -4.14 -12.66 11.11
CA PRO A 244 -4.98 -12.74 12.32
C PRO A 244 -5.81 -11.46 12.50
N ARG A 245 -7.01 -11.58 13.08
CA ARG A 245 -7.97 -10.46 13.19
C ARG A 245 -7.40 -9.23 13.90
N GLU A 246 -6.60 -9.45 14.93
CA GLU A 246 -5.97 -8.40 15.75
C GLU A 246 -5.00 -7.51 14.94
N TYR A 247 -4.39 -8.04 13.89
CA TYR A 247 -3.43 -7.33 13.03
C TYR A 247 -4.06 -6.75 11.77
N ARG A 248 -5.35 -7.07 11.51
CA ARG A 248 -6.04 -6.57 10.32
C ARG A 248 -6.27 -5.08 10.40
N PRO A 249 -6.19 -4.38 9.25
CA PRO A 249 -6.57 -2.98 9.17
C PRO A 249 -8.05 -2.79 9.51
N LEU A 250 -8.46 -1.54 9.68
CA LEU A 250 -9.87 -1.24 9.86
C LEU A 250 -10.66 -1.54 8.58
N PRO A 251 -11.90 -2.02 8.70
CA PRO A 251 -12.75 -2.25 7.55
C PRO A 251 -12.89 -0.98 6.71
N THR A 252 -12.64 -1.11 5.41
CA THR A 252 -12.69 0.02 4.47
C THR A 252 -13.74 -0.26 3.40
N ILE A 253 -14.64 0.70 3.21
CA ILE A 253 -15.66 0.64 2.17
C ILE A 253 -15.24 1.56 1.03
N PHE A 254 -15.27 1.04 -0.19
CA PHE A 254 -15.12 1.83 -1.40
C PHE A 254 -16.48 2.19 -1.95
N ILE A 255 -16.79 3.46 -1.99
CA ILE A 255 -17.98 3.99 -2.64
C ILE A 255 -17.55 4.48 -4.02
N LYS A 256 -18.20 3.97 -5.06
CA LYS A 256 -17.98 4.45 -6.43
C LYS A 256 -18.97 5.57 -6.71
N GLU A 257 -18.58 6.82 -6.52
CA GLU A 257 -19.33 7.97 -6.93
C GLU A 257 -18.84 8.48 -8.29
N ASN A 258 -19.76 8.68 -9.24
CA ASN A 258 -19.48 9.25 -10.57
C ASN A 258 -18.30 8.59 -11.33
N GLY A 259 -18.09 7.29 -11.10
CA GLY A 259 -16.99 6.54 -11.76
C GLY A 259 -15.62 6.66 -11.07
N ALA A 260 -15.48 7.49 -10.06
CA ALA A 260 -14.28 7.58 -9.22
C ALA A 260 -14.43 6.72 -7.96
N LEU A 261 -13.34 6.03 -7.57
CA LEU A 261 -13.28 5.34 -6.28
C LEU A 261 -13.08 6.38 -5.18
N GLN A 262 -14.05 6.50 -4.27
CA GLN A 262 -13.88 7.27 -3.04
C GLN A 262 -13.74 6.32 -1.86
N PHE A 263 -12.82 6.66 -0.96
CA PHE A 263 -12.53 5.90 0.24
C PHE A 263 -13.23 6.56 1.42
N SER A 264 -14.17 5.87 2.06
CA SER A 264 -14.76 6.35 3.31
C SER A 264 -14.28 5.50 4.48
N LYS A 265 -13.76 6.15 5.50
CA LYS A 265 -13.55 5.53 6.81
C LYS A 265 -14.90 5.19 7.42
N ILE A 266 -15.06 3.95 7.89
CA ILE A 266 -16.16 3.64 8.81
C ILE A 266 -15.71 4.11 10.19
N SER A 267 -16.15 5.30 10.58
CA SER A 267 -16.01 5.82 11.93
C SER A 267 -17.40 5.95 12.57
N ASN A 268 -17.47 6.10 13.88
CA ASN A 268 -18.73 6.42 14.55
C ASN A 268 -19.37 7.64 13.87
N GLY A 269 -20.61 7.49 13.40
CA GLY A 269 -21.33 8.53 12.65
C GLY A 269 -21.15 8.52 11.13
N THR A 270 -20.40 7.57 10.56
CA THR A 270 -20.34 7.41 9.09
C THR A 270 -21.68 6.90 8.58
N SER A 271 -22.32 7.63 7.67
CA SER A 271 -23.52 7.19 6.97
C SER A 271 -23.17 6.68 5.57
N ILE A 272 -23.75 5.56 5.18
CA ILE A 272 -23.62 4.97 3.84
C ILE A 272 -24.98 5.03 3.19
N SER A 273 -25.05 5.69 2.04
CA SER A 273 -26.27 5.69 1.24
C SER A 273 -26.29 4.46 0.32
N LEU A 274 -27.32 3.65 0.43
CA LEU A 274 -27.58 2.53 -0.46
C LEU A 274 -28.50 3.00 -1.58
N ASN A 275 -27.98 3.17 -2.78
CA ASN A 275 -28.71 3.83 -3.87
C ASN A 275 -29.62 2.91 -4.70
N ASN A 276 -29.57 1.59 -4.48
CA ASN A 276 -30.28 0.60 -5.28
C ASN A 276 -31.10 -0.37 -4.43
N ILE A 277 -31.64 0.10 -3.30
CA ILE A 277 -32.58 -0.68 -2.50
C ILE A 277 -33.98 -0.34 -3.01
N LEU A 278 -34.55 -1.24 -3.78
CA LEU A 278 -35.83 -1.08 -4.43
C LEU A 278 -36.83 -2.08 -3.85
N PHE A 279 -38.04 -1.64 -3.64
CA PHE A 279 -39.17 -2.45 -3.19
C PHE A 279 -40.16 -2.66 -4.33
N GLU A 280 -40.94 -3.73 -4.28
CA GLU A 280 -42.08 -3.90 -5.14
C GLU A 280 -43.10 -2.79 -4.89
N PHE A 281 -43.79 -2.38 -5.95
CA PHE A 281 -44.73 -1.25 -5.86
C PHE A 281 -45.80 -1.52 -4.81
N ASN A 282 -45.89 -0.63 -3.84
CA ASN A 282 -46.83 -0.71 -2.73
C ASN A 282 -46.66 -1.90 -1.77
N GLU A 283 -45.46 -2.51 -1.74
CA GLU A 283 -45.13 -3.64 -0.88
C GLU A 283 -43.86 -3.37 -0.07
N SER A 284 -43.67 -4.13 1.01
CA SER A 284 -42.42 -4.16 1.78
C SER A 284 -41.42 -5.20 1.26
N THR A 285 -41.73 -5.80 0.10
CA THR A 285 -40.91 -6.85 -0.51
C THR A 285 -39.80 -6.23 -1.34
N LEU A 286 -38.55 -6.60 -1.02
CA LEU A 286 -37.36 -6.16 -1.75
C LEU A 286 -37.31 -6.80 -3.14
N LEU A 287 -36.98 -5.99 -4.14
CA LEU A 287 -36.65 -6.52 -5.46
C LEU A 287 -35.34 -7.31 -5.43
N GLU A 288 -35.24 -8.35 -6.25
CA GLU A 288 -34.07 -9.22 -6.33
C GLU A 288 -32.78 -8.47 -6.63
N SER A 289 -32.85 -7.39 -7.39
CA SER A 289 -31.73 -6.48 -7.67
C SER A 289 -31.15 -5.80 -6.43
N SER A 290 -31.94 -5.65 -5.37
CA SER A 290 -31.53 -5.04 -4.09
C SER A 290 -30.63 -5.96 -3.25
N PHE A 291 -30.74 -7.29 -3.43
CA PHE A 291 -29.97 -8.24 -2.65
C PHE A 291 -28.47 -8.18 -2.92
N ALA A 292 -28.07 -7.78 -4.14
CA ALA A 292 -26.65 -7.61 -4.46
C ALA A 292 -26.00 -6.51 -3.62
N GLU A 293 -26.73 -5.41 -3.37
CA GLU A 293 -26.25 -4.29 -2.56
C GLU A 293 -26.32 -4.60 -1.06
N LEU A 294 -27.39 -5.22 -0.61
CA LEU A 294 -27.55 -5.65 0.79
C LEU A 294 -26.54 -6.72 1.19
N ASN A 295 -26.22 -7.65 0.31
CA ASN A 295 -25.21 -8.68 0.57
C ASN A 295 -23.82 -8.10 0.79
N LYS A 296 -23.47 -6.96 0.16
CA LYS A 296 -22.22 -6.25 0.45
C LYS A 296 -22.20 -5.74 1.90
N VAL A 297 -23.32 -5.13 2.33
CA VAL A 297 -23.47 -4.66 3.73
C VAL A 297 -23.45 -5.81 4.70
N CYS A 298 -24.19 -6.88 4.42
CA CYS A 298 -24.19 -8.09 5.27
C CYS A 298 -22.78 -8.68 5.42
N LYS A 299 -22.01 -8.74 4.32
CA LYS A 299 -20.62 -9.21 4.35
C LYS A 299 -19.77 -8.34 5.28
N ILE A 300 -19.86 -7.02 5.16
CA ILE A 300 -19.13 -6.06 6.00
C ILE A 300 -19.49 -6.26 7.48
N LEU A 301 -20.79 -6.37 7.80
CA LEU A 301 -21.26 -6.56 9.17
C LEU A 301 -20.84 -7.91 9.74
N THR A 302 -20.83 -8.96 8.92
CA THR A 302 -20.42 -10.30 9.34
C THR A 302 -18.90 -10.36 9.61
N GLU A 303 -18.13 -9.63 8.82
CA GLU A 303 -16.67 -9.55 8.95
C GLU A 303 -16.22 -8.56 10.04
N SER A 304 -17.11 -7.68 10.49
CA SER A 304 -16.81 -6.58 11.44
C SER A 304 -17.73 -6.65 12.66
N SER A 305 -17.49 -7.63 13.54
CA SER A 305 -18.34 -7.91 14.72
C SER A 305 -18.50 -6.77 15.74
N ASN A 306 -17.75 -5.67 15.59
CA ASN A 306 -17.77 -4.51 16.49
C ASN A 306 -18.50 -3.29 15.90
N LEU A 307 -19.13 -3.42 14.72
CA LEU A 307 -19.92 -2.35 14.15
C LEU A 307 -21.36 -2.40 14.65
N ASN A 308 -21.80 -1.29 15.25
CA ASN A 308 -23.22 -1.04 15.50
C ASN A 308 -23.74 -0.21 14.32
N VAL A 309 -24.79 -0.71 13.67
CA VAL A 309 -25.38 -0.07 12.48
C VAL A 309 -26.80 0.33 12.79
N GLU A 310 -27.12 1.58 12.51
CA GLU A 310 -28.49 2.08 12.50
C GLU A 310 -28.94 2.23 11.05
N ILE A 311 -30.07 1.63 10.69
CA ILE A 311 -30.68 1.79 9.37
C ILE A 311 -31.67 2.94 9.47
N VAL A 312 -31.37 4.02 8.74
CA VAL A 312 -32.25 5.20 8.68
C VAL A 312 -32.87 5.28 7.29
N GLU A 313 -34.18 5.21 7.21
CA GLU A 313 -34.91 5.45 5.98
C GLU A 313 -34.97 6.96 5.73
N LYS A 314 -34.45 7.42 4.58
CA LYS A 314 -34.72 8.76 4.08
C LYS A 314 -35.89 8.69 3.10
N SER A 315 -37.07 9.10 3.54
CA SER A 315 -38.16 9.36 2.62
C SER A 315 -37.77 10.52 1.68
N VAL A 316 -37.75 10.24 0.40
CA VAL A 316 -37.71 11.33 -0.61
C VAL A 316 -39.11 11.93 -0.64
N GLU A 317 -39.27 13.08 -0.03
CA GLU A 317 -40.46 13.91 -0.30
C GLU A 317 -40.39 14.29 -1.77
N ASN A 318 -41.33 13.75 -2.56
CA ASN A 318 -41.54 14.17 -3.94
C ASN A 318 -42.02 15.63 -3.91
N VAL A 319 -41.22 16.51 -4.48
CA VAL A 319 -41.59 17.86 -4.88
C VAL A 319 -42.09 17.81 -6.33
#